data_6e81a2b3194f82830cec6aa22c9de52d
#
_entry.id   6e81a2b3194f82830cec6aa22c9de52d
#
_cell.length_a   1.000
_cell.length_b   1.000
_cell.length_c   1.000
_cell.angle_alpha   90.00
_cell.angle_beta   90.00
_cell.angle_gamma   90.00
#
_symmetry.space_group_name_H-M   'P 1'
#
loop_
_entity.id
_entity.type
_entity.pdbx_description
1 polymer ?
#
loop_
_entity_poly.entity_id
_entity_poly.type
_entity_poly.pdbx_seq_one_letter_code
_entity_poly.pdbx_strand_id
1 'polypeptide(L)'
;MIRIVIAEDQGMLLGAMKSLLNMEDDMEVVGLAKNGEEAIKLVEQLQPDICIMDIEMPVKTGLDAAEYIHQQQSDCKIIILTTFARPGYFERARKAGVRGYLLKDSPIEELVHSIRTIIDGRRIYAPELVDFVYEDESENPLTERESQVLELVAEGKTTKEIASELYLSQGTVRNYISTILDKLGVGNRIEAISRFKEKGWNK
;
A
#
# COMPACT_ATOMS: atom_id res chain seq x y z
N MET A 1 -24.19 9.83 -11.32
CA MET A 1 -23.18 10.68 -10.66
C MET A 1 -22.28 9.75 -9.87
N ILE A 2 -20.99 9.71 -10.17
CA ILE A 2 -19.99 8.88 -9.49
C ILE A 2 -19.57 9.61 -8.21
N ARG A 3 -19.82 9.01 -7.05
CA ARG A 3 -19.52 9.59 -5.74
C ARG A 3 -18.13 9.17 -5.29
N ILE A 4 -17.26 10.15 -5.00
CA ILE A 4 -15.85 9.95 -4.78
C ILE A 4 -15.44 10.44 -3.39
N VAL A 5 -14.67 9.64 -2.64
CA VAL A 5 -13.89 10.06 -1.48
C VAL A 5 -12.43 10.14 -1.88
N ILE A 6 -11.72 11.18 -1.44
CA ILE A 6 -10.28 11.35 -1.67
C ILE A 6 -9.57 11.36 -0.34
N ALA A 7 -8.51 10.56 -0.19
CA ALA A 7 -7.63 10.50 0.96
C ALA A 7 -6.19 10.87 0.55
N GLU A 8 -5.73 12.03 1.04
CA GLU A 8 -4.45 12.65 0.69
C GLU A 8 -4.04 13.59 1.82
N ASP A 9 -2.84 13.44 2.36
CA ASP A 9 -2.37 14.27 3.47
C ASP A 9 -1.86 15.66 3.01
N GLN A 10 -1.46 15.80 1.74
CA GLN A 10 -1.03 17.05 1.15
C GLN A 10 -2.25 17.91 0.77
N GLY A 11 -2.58 18.88 1.60
CA GLY A 11 -3.79 19.69 1.45
C GLY A 11 -3.93 20.42 0.12
N MET A 12 -2.83 20.85 -0.52
CA MET A 12 -2.87 21.48 -1.84
C MET A 12 -3.31 20.48 -2.92
N LEU A 13 -2.74 19.28 -2.92
CA LEU A 13 -3.07 18.23 -3.88
C LEU A 13 -4.52 17.75 -3.68
N LEU A 14 -4.92 17.55 -2.43
CA LEU A 14 -6.29 17.19 -2.05
C LEU A 14 -7.31 18.22 -2.59
N GLY A 15 -7.03 19.51 -2.42
CA GLY A 15 -7.89 20.58 -2.93
C GLY A 15 -7.94 20.68 -4.45
N ALA A 16 -6.80 20.49 -5.10
CA ALA A 16 -6.71 20.49 -6.56
C ALA A 16 -7.50 19.32 -7.18
N MET A 17 -7.30 18.11 -6.67
CA MET A 17 -8.02 16.92 -7.13
C MET A 17 -9.53 17.07 -6.96
N LYS A 18 -9.99 17.56 -5.80
CA LYS A 18 -11.40 17.87 -5.58
C LYS A 18 -11.97 18.80 -6.64
N SER A 19 -11.25 19.91 -6.90
CA SER A 19 -11.71 20.92 -7.86
C SER A 19 -11.78 20.35 -9.26
N LEU A 20 -10.76 19.62 -9.69
CA LEU A 20 -10.67 19.07 -11.05
C LEU A 20 -11.72 17.96 -11.27
N LEU A 21 -11.89 17.04 -10.32
CA LEU A 21 -12.90 15.99 -10.45
C LEU A 21 -14.34 16.53 -10.42
N ASN A 22 -14.61 17.58 -9.64
CA ASN A 22 -15.92 18.23 -9.62
C ASN A 22 -16.19 19.10 -10.88
N MET A 23 -15.23 19.26 -11.79
CA MET A 23 -15.49 19.88 -13.11
C MET A 23 -16.10 18.88 -14.10
N GLU A 24 -16.04 17.59 -13.82
CA GLU A 24 -16.66 16.55 -14.64
C GLU A 24 -18.16 16.44 -14.32
N ASP A 25 -19.01 16.46 -15.35
CA ASP A 25 -20.48 16.45 -15.18
C ASP A 25 -21.02 15.17 -14.52
N ASP A 26 -20.27 14.08 -14.54
CA ASP A 26 -20.65 12.76 -14.04
C ASP A 26 -19.99 12.38 -12.70
N MET A 27 -19.21 13.29 -12.07
CA MET A 27 -18.45 13.01 -10.85
C MET A 27 -18.77 14.00 -9.73
N GLU A 28 -18.74 13.54 -8.49
CA GLU A 28 -18.92 14.36 -7.29
C GLU A 28 -17.98 13.90 -6.17
N VAL A 29 -17.13 14.80 -5.66
CA VAL A 29 -16.30 14.52 -4.48
C VAL A 29 -17.13 14.79 -3.22
N VAL A 30 -17.57 13.71 -2.58
CA VAL A 30 -18.46 13.74 -1.41
C VAL A 30 -17.72 13.73 -0.08
N GLY A 31 -16.44 13.44 -0.05
CA GLY A 31 -15.63 13.41 1.17
C GLY A 31 -14.13 13.59 0.94
N LEU A 32 -13.46 14.20 1.93
CA LEU A 32 -12.03 14.42 1.94
C LEU A 32 -11.43 13.90 3.25
N ALA A 33 -10.39 13.09 3.16
CA ALA A 33 -9.66 12.53 4.29
C ALA A 33 -8.17 12.94 4.22
N LYS A 34 -7.51 13.03 5.35
CA LYS A 34 -6.06 13.32 5.44
C LYS A 34 -5.24 12.12 5.89
N ASN A 35 -5.87 11.00 6.11
CA ASN A 35 -5.24 9.74 6.50
C ASN A 35 -6.20 8.57 6.25
N GLY A 36 -5.67 7.35 6.34
CA GLY A 36 -6.44 6.15 6.09
C GLY A 36 -7.57 5.88 7.09
N GLU A 37 -7.45 6.34 8.34
CA GLU A 37 -8.51 6.18 9.34
C GLU A 37 -9.73 7.05 9.02
N GLU A 38 -9.50 8.30 8.62
CA GLU A 38 -10.57 9.19 8.15
C GLU A 38 -11.21 8.65 6.87
N ALA A 39 -10.41 8.10 5.94
CA ALA A 39 -10.90 7.50 4.72
C ALA A 39 -11.87 6.34 5.01
N ILE A 40 -11.50 5.43 5.91
CA ILE A 40 -12.37 4.32 6.35
C ILE A 40 -13.70 4.85 6.87
N LYS A 41 -13.68 5.81 7.80
CA LYS A 41 -14.89 6.41 8.38
C LYS A 41 -15.79 7.03 7.32
N LEU A 42 -15.21 7.75 6.35
CA LEU A 42 -15.97 8.35 5.25
C LEU A 42 -16.55 7.29 4.30
N VAL A 43 -15.82 6.23 4.01
CA VAL A 43 -16.33 5.13 3.18
C VAL A 43 -17.52 4.44 3.86
N GLU A 44 -17.43 4.16 5.16
CA GLU A 44 -18.51 3.54 5.94
C GLU A 44 -19.77 4.43 6.01
N GLN A 45 -19.59 5.74 6.21
CA GLN A 45 -20.69 6.70 6.38
C GLN A 45 -21.35 7.09 5.06
N LEU A 46 -20.54 7.34 4.03
CA LEU A 46 -21.02 7.92 2.76
C LEU A 46 -21.28 6.86 1.70
N GLN A 47 -20.73 5.66 1.84
CA GLN A 47 -20.82 4.59 0.85
C GLN A 47 -20.55 5.10 -0.58
N PRO A 48 -19.34 5.65 -0.85
CA PRO A 48 -19.01 6.19 -2.16
C PRO A 48 -18.80 5.05 -3.16
N ASP A 49 -18.91 5.38 -4.45
CA ASP A 49 -18.61 4.44 -5.53
C ASP A 49 -17.10 4.17 -5.62
N ILE A 50 -16.29 5.22 -5.38
CA ILE A 50 -14.84 5.19 -5.46
C ILE A 50 -14.20 5.85 -4.23
N CYS A 51 -13.11 5.28 -3.73
CA CYS A 51 -12.19 5.94 -2.82
C CYS A 51 -10.79 6.00 -3.45
N ILE A 52 -10.28 7.21 -3.68
CA ILE A 52 -8.92 7.46 -4.15
C ILE A 52 -8.05 7.68 -2.93
N MET A 53 -6.93 6.95 -2.82
CA MET A 53 -6.05 7.02 -1.65
C MET A 53 -4.58 7.14 -2.04
N ASP A 54 -3.88 8.07 -1.39
CA ASP A 54 -2.41 7.96 -1.33
C ASP A 54 -1.99 6.80 -0.43
N ILE A 55 -0.80 6.25 -0.69
CA ILE A 55 -0.21 5.21 0.16
C ILE A 55 0.37 5.82 1.44
N GLU A 56 1.21 6.83 1.30
CA GLU A 56 2.02 7.38 2.39
C GLU A 56 1.26 8.49 3.14
N MET A 57 0.36 8.10 4.01
CA MET A 57 -0.40 9.00 4.88
C MET A 57 -0.09 8.75 6.36
N PRO A 58 -0.19 9.78 7.23
CA PRO A 58 -0.02 9.63 8.68
C PRO A 58 -1.15 8.78 9.29
N VAL A 59 -0.95 8.31 10.54
CA VAL A 59 -1.90 7.53 11.34
C VAL A 59 -2.16 6.14 10.77
N LYS A 60 -2.70 6.05 9.56
CA LYS A 60 -2.96 4.80 8.84
C LYS A 60 -2.68 5.02 7.35
N THR A 61 -1.90 4.11 6.76
CA THR A 61 -1.56 4.18 5.33
C THR A 61 -2.77 3.87 4.44
N GLY A 62 -2.72 4.28 3.17
CA GLY A 62 -3.78 3.96 2.21
C GLY A 62 -3.91 2.46 1.95
N LEU A 63 -2.81 1.71 1.99
CA LEU A 63 -2.86 0.26 1.84
C LEU A 63 -3.54 -0.43 3.03
N ASP A 64 -3.24 0.00 4.26
CA ASP A 64 -3.90 -0.53 5.46
C ASP A 64 -5.41 -0.21 5.44
N ALA A 65 -5.77 0.98 4.95
CA ALA A 65 -7.17 1.37 4.79
C ALA A 65 -7.86 0.54 3.71
N ALA A 66 -7.20 0.30 2.57
CA ALA A 66 -7.71 -0.53 1.49
C ALA A 66 -7.95 -1.98 1.94
N GLU A 67 -7.00 -2.57 2.66
CA GLU A 67 -7.12 -3.91 3.24
C GLU A 67 -8.32 -4.00 4.18
N TYR A 68 -8.50 -3.03 5.07
CA TYR A 68 -9.64 -2.97 5.99
C TYR A 68 -10.98 -2.87 5.23
N ILE A 69 -11.10 -1.93 4.28
CA ILE A 69 -12.33 -1.74 3.49
C ILE A 69 -12.68 -3.00 2.71
N HIS A 70 -11.67 -3.68 2.15
CA HIS A 70 -11.87 -4.94 1.44
C HIS A 70 -12.40 -6.06 2.35
N GLN A 71 -11.84 -6.18 3.58
CA GLN A 71 -12.29 -7.16 4.57
C GLN A 71 -13.74 -6.93 5.01
N GLN A 72 -14.21 -5.68 5.02
CA GLN A 72 -15.61 -5.34 5.31
C GLN A 72 -16.57 -5.63 4.14
N GLN A 73 -16.07 -6.20 3.02
CA GLN A 73 -16.85 -6.51 1.82
C GLN A 73 -17.59 -5.27 1.25
N SER A 74 -16.98 -4.09 1.35
CA SER A 74 -17.54 -2.86 0.81
C SER A 74 -17.59 -2.90 -0.72
N ASP A 75 -18.67 -2.37 -1.30
CA ASP A 75 -18.81 -2.20 -2.75
C ASP A 75 -17.95 -1.05 -3.31
N CYS A 76 -17.38 -0.22 -2.42
CA CYS A 76 -16.50 0.90 -2.79
C CYS A 76 -15.26 0.40 -3.52
N LYS A 77 -15.04 0.91 -4.73
CA LYS A 77 -13.86 0.58 -5.54
C LYS A 77 -12.70 1.48 -5.13
N ILE A 78 -11.56 0.88 -4.86
CA ILE A 78 -10.37 1.60 -4.39
C ILE A 78 -9.42 1.86 -5.53
N ILE A 79 -8.93 3.09 -5.62
CA ILE A 79 -7.83 3.53 -6.49
C ILE A 79 -6.69 4.00 -5.59
N ILE A 80 -5.53 3.40 -5.73
CA ILE A 80 -4.28 3.89 -5.15
C ILE A 80 -3.66 4.90 -6.11
N LEU A 81 -3.27 6.05 -5.57
CA LEU A 81 -2.56 7.10 -6.29
C LEU A 81 -1.25 7.38 -5.54
N THR A 82 -0.11 7.12 -6.16
CA THR A 82 1.21 7.19 -5.50
C THR A 82 2.25 7.89 -6.35
N THR A 83 3.28 8.45 -5.71
CA THR A 83 4.44 9.03 -6.42
C THR A 83 5.42 7.99 -6.92
N PHE A 84 5.46 6.80 -6.33
CA PHE A 84 6.44 5.77 -6.66
C PHE A 84 5.82 4.40 -6.82
N ALA A 85 6.17 3.75 -7.93
CA ALA A 85 5.90 2.34 -8.17
C ALA A 85 6.85 1.49 -7.31
N ARG A 86 6.35 0.86 -6.24
CA ARG A 86 7.11 -0.10 -5.43
C ARG A 86 6.46 -1.48 -5.56
N PRO A 87 7.21 -2.52 -5.97
CA PRO A 87 6.64 -3.86 -6.20
C PRO A 87 5.84 -4.39 -5.02
N GLY A 88 6.36 -4.29 -3.80
CA GLY A 88 5.67 -4.78 -2.61
C GLY A 88 4.36 -4.04 -2.29
N TYR A 89 4.27 -2.76 -2.61
CA TYR A 89 3.02 -1.99 -2.45
C TYR A 89 1.97 -2.42 -3.48
N PHE A 90 2.40 -2.68 -4.71
CA PHE A 90 1.51 -3.17 -5.76
C PHE A 90 0.91 -4.53 -5.40
N GLU A 91 1.71 -5.47 -4.91
CA GLU A 91 1.23 -6.80 -4.52
C GLU A 91 0.24 -6.72 -3.33
N ARG A 92 0.51 -5.87 -2.33
CA ARG A 92 -0.45 -5.61 -1.24
C ARG A 92 -1.75 -5.02 -1.76
N ALA A 93 -1.68 -4.01 -2.65
CA ALA A 93 -2.85 -3.40 -3.27
C ALA A 93 -3.68 -4.42 -4.05
N ARG A 94 -3.02 -5.32 -4.79
CA ARG A 94 -3.68 -6.40 -5.54
C ARG A 94 -4.41 -7.37 -4.61
N LYS A 95 -3.78 -7.79 -3.50
CA LYS A 95 -4.41 -8.65 -2.47
C LYS A 95 -5.58 -7.97 -1.77
N ALA A 96 -5.48 -6.66 -1.53
CA ALA A 96 -6.56 -5.85 -0.98
C ALA A 96 -7.70 -5.56 -1.99
N GLY A 97 -7.69 -6.18 -3.17
CA GLY A 97 -8.75 -6.02 -4.15
C GLY A 97 -8.82 -4.64 -4.83
N VAL A 98 -7.76 -3.82 -4.73
CA VAL A 98 -7.67 -2.51 -5.36
C VAL A 98 -7.95 -2.60 -6.85
N ARG A 99 -8.75 -1.68 -7.39
CA ARG A 99 -9.19 -1.67 -8.78
C ARG A 99 -8.36 -0.77 -9.67
N GLY A 100 -7.73 0.25 -9.09
CA GLY A 100 -6.82 1.16 -9.78
C GLY A 100 -5.52 1.35 -9.01
N TYR A 101 -4.39 1.36 -9.73
CA TYR A 101 -3.10 1.75 -9.16
C TYR A 101 -2.39 2.65 -10.16
N LEU A 102 -2.32 3.94 -9.85
CA LEU A 102 -1.89 5.01 -10.75
C LEU A 102 -0.77 5.83 -10.13
N LEU A 103 -0.03 6.55 -10.97
CA LEU A 103 1.01 7.47 -10.54
C LEU A 103 0.47 8.90 -10.40
N LYS A 104 0.94 9.65 -9.41
CA LYS A 104 0.53 11.04 -9.14
C LYS A 104 1.02 12.05 -10.18
N ASP A 105 2.00 11.68 -10.99
CA ASP A 105 2.54 12.49 -12.08
C ASP A 105 1.78 12.32 -13.40
N SER A 106 0.84 11.39 -13.47
CA SER A 106 -0.06 11.24 -14.62
C SER A 106 -1.00 12.44 -14.77
N PRO A 107 -1.36 12.80 -16.02
CA PRO A 107 -2.37 13.83 -16.28
C PRO A 107 -3.71 13.52 -15.59
N ILE A 108 -4.44 14.55 -15.18
CA ILE A 108 -5.74 14.38 -14.50
C ILE A 108 -6.76 13.67 -15.39
N GLU A 109 -6.69 13.86 -16.70
CA GLU A 109 -7.53 13.20 -17.70
C GLU A 109 -7.40 11.67 -17.65
N GLU A 110 -6.19 11.17 -17.32
CA GLU A 110 -5.95 9.76 -17.15
C GLU A 110 -6.62 9.21 -15.88
N LEU A 111 -6.60 9.97 -14.79
CA LEU A 111 -7.32 9.62 -13.57
C LEU A 111 -8.85 9.60 -13.83
N VAL A 112 -9.37 10.62 -14.51
CA VAL A 112 -10.80 10.70 -14.89
C VAL A 112 -11.20 9.50 -15.76
N HIS A 113 -10.41 9.17 -16.79
CA HIS A 113 -10.63 8.00 -17.64
C HIS A 113 -10.60 6.69 -16.82
N SER A 114 -9.65 6.58 -15.91
CA SER A 114 -9.49 5.41 -15.05
C SER A 114 -10.69 5.22 -14.10
N ILE A 115 -11.20 6.30 -13.51
CA ILE A 115 -12.40 6.27 -12.67
C ILE A 115 -13.57 5.67 -13.46
N ARG A 116 -13.87 6.18 -14.66
CA ARG A 116 -14.95 5.68 -15.51
C ARG A 116 -14.78 4.20 -15.87
N THR A 117 -13.58 3.83 -16.26
CA THR A 117 -13.22 2.44 -16.62
C THR A 117 -13.38 1.48 -15.44
N ILE A 118 -13.04 1.92 -14.23
CA ILE A 118 -13.19 1.13 -13.00
C ILE A 118 -14.66 0.99 -12.59
N ILE A 119 -15.47 2.01 -12.79
CA ILE A 119 -16.93 1.94 -12.58
C ILE A 119 -17.55 0.89 -13.50
N ASP A 120 -17.08 0.78 -14.74
CA ASP A 120 -17.50 -0.25 -15.70
C ASP A 120 -16.99 -1.67 -15.35
N GLY A 121 -16.33 -1.85 -14.21
CA GLY A 121 -15.92 -3.15 -13.67
C GLY A 121 -14.53 -3.62 -14.07
N ARG A 122 -13.77 -2.83 -14.83
CA ARG A 122 -12.39 -3.15 -15.21
C ARG A 122 -11.39 -2.80 -14.11
N ARG A 123 -10.15 -3.25 -14.28
CA ARG A 123 -9.00 -2.85 -13.45
C ARG A 123 -8.03 -2.06 -14.29
N ILE A 124 -7.40 -1.06 -13.70
CA ILE A 124 -6.37 -0.25 -14.34
C ILE A 124 -5.13 -0.18 -13.44
N TYR A 125 -4.00 -0.54 -14.02
CA TYR A 125 -2.70 -0.41 -13.39
C TYR A 125 -1.77 0.36 -14.33
N ALA A 126 -1.00 1.30 -13.79
CA ALA A 126 -0.03 2.04 -14.58
C ALA A 126 0.93 1.08 -15.29
N PRO A 127 1.28 1.32 -16.58
CA PRO A 127 2.13 0.41 -17.35
C PRO A 127 3.46 0.10 -16.67
N GLU A 128 4.05 1.07 -15.99
CA GLU A 128 5.30 0.94 -15.24
C GLU A 128 5.23 -0.09 -14.11
N LEU A 129 4.00 -0.44 -13.70
CA LEU A 129 3.75 -1.44 -12.65
C LEU A 129 3.51 -2.83 -13.22
N VAL A 130 3.12 -2.93 -14.49
CA VAL A 130 2.87 -4.21 -15.14
C VAL A 130 4.16 -5.01 -15.29
N ASP A 131 5.28 -4.36 -15.55
CA ASP A 131 6.59 -4.99 -15.62
C ASP A 131 6.99 -5.62 -14.28
N PHE A 132 6.65 -4.99 -13.15
CA PHE A 132 6.87 -5.56 -11.82
C PHE A 132 6.00 -6.78 -11.52
N VAL A 133 4.86 -6.96 -12.18
CA VAL A 133 4.01 -8.16 -12.03
C VAL A 133 4.73 -9.41 -12.57
N TYR A 134 5.52 -9.24 -13.61
CA TYR A 134 6.26 -10.34 -14.25
C TYR A 134 7.64 -10.58 -13.61
N GLU A 135 8.22 -9.58 -12.93
CA GLU A 135 9.51 -9.72 -12.25
C GLU A 135 9.39 -10.25 -10.81
N ASP A 136 8.22 -10.19 -10.18
CA ASP A 136 8.03 -10.44 -8.75
C ASP A 136 7.14 -11.65 -8.43
N GLU A 137 7.25 -12.73 -9.20
CA GLU A 137 6.97 -14.08 -8.69
C GLU A 137 8.08 -14.59 -7.76
N SER A 138 8.96 -13.73 -7.27
CA SER A 138 9.86 -14.11 -6.19
C SER A 138 9.07 -14.20 -4.89
N GLU A 139 8.59 -15.38 -4.56
CA GLU A 139 8.17 -15.74 -3.20
C GLU A 139 9.17 -15.17 -2.21
N ASN A 140 8.70 -14.67 -1.08
CA ASN A 140 9.58 -14.26 0.01
C ASN A 140 10.59 -15.40 0.28
N PRO A 141 11.89 -15.20 0.04
CA PRO A 141 12.90 -16.27 0.21
C PRO A 141 13.11 -16.64 1.67
N LEU A 142 12.54 -15.84 2.58
CA LEU A 142 12.63 -16.05 4.02
C LEU A 142 11.51 -16.99 4.47
N THR A 143 11.88 -17.92 5.33
CA THR A 143 10.91 -18.73 6.09
C THR A 143 10.11 -17.82 7.02
N GLU A 144 8.95 -18.29 7.48
CA GLU A 144 8.14 -17.56 8.47
C GLU A 144 8.96 -17.14 9.70
N ARG A 145 9.83 -18.02 10.16
CA ARG A 145 10.69 -17.77 11.33
C ARG A 145 11.77 -16.71 11.06
N GLU A 146 12.35 -16.72 9.88
CA GLU A 146 13.31 -15.70 9.43
C GLU A 146 12.63 -14.34 9.27
N SER A 147 11.43 -14.30 8.73
CA SER A 147 10.61 -13.07 8.61
C SER A 147 10.30 -12.48 9.98
N GLN A 148 9.86 -13.30 10.96
CA GLN A 148 9.64 -12.85 12.34
C GLN A 148 10.89 -12.25 12.97
N VAL A 149 12.05 -12.86 12.76
CA VAL A 149 13.32 -12.31 13.27
C VAL A 149 13.62 -10.96 12.61
N LEU A 150 13.45 -10.84 11.29
CA LEU A 150 13.75 -9.60 10.57
C LEU A 150 12.77 -8.47 10.92
N GLU A 151 11.49 -8.78 11.17
CA GLU A 151 10.49 -7.83 11.68
C GLU A 151 10.94 -7.20 13.01
N LEU A 152 11.36 -8.04 13.98
CA LEU A 152 11.85 -7.57 15.27
C LEU A 152 13.16 -6.75 15.15
N VAL A 153 14.02 -7.10 14.20
CA VAL A 153 15.19 -6.29 13.87
C VAL A 153 14.78 -4.93 13.31
N ALA A 154 13.74 -4.89 12.46
CA ALA A 154 13.21 -3.65 11.89
C ALA A 154 12.53 -2.74 12.92
N GLU A 155 12.01 -3.31 14.02
CA GLU A 155 11.51 -2.59 15.20
C GLU A 155 12.65 -2.02 16.09
N GLY A 156 13.90 -2.30 15.75
CA GLY A 156 15.06 -1.83 16.50
C GLY A 156 15.43 -2.68 17.70
N LYS A 157 14.87 -3.88 17.85
CA LYS A 157 15.18 -4.78 18.98
C LYS A 157 16.60 -5.34 18.87
N THR A 158 17.25 -5.46 20.01
CA THR A 158 18.56 -6.09 20.14
C THR A 158 18.46 -7.61 20.01
N THR A 159 19.56 -8.26 19.64
CA THR A 159 19.64 -9.73 19.59
C THR A 159 19.18 -10.41 20.89
N LYS A 160 19.42 -9.77 22.04
CA LYS A 160 19.00 -10.27 23.36
C LYS A 160 17.49 -10.22 23.54
N GLU A 161 16.86 -9.12 23.14
CA GLU A 161 15.40 -8.92 23.21
C GLU A 161 14.70 -9.88 22.26
N ILE A 162 15.17 -10.01 21.02
CA ILE A 162 14.66 -10.97 20.04
C ILE A 162 14.75 -12.41 20.56
N ALA A 163 15.90 -12.78 21.14
CA ALA A 163 16.09 -14.10 21.73
C ALA A 163 15.09 -14.38 22.84
N SER A 164 14.84 -13.39 23.71
CA SER A 164 13.86 -13.51 24.79
C SER A 164 12.43 -13.66 24.27
N GLU A 165 12.04 -12.84 23.30
CA GLU A 165 10.68 -12.80 22.77
C GLU A 165 10.32 -14.04 21.95
N LEU A 166 11.28 -14.55 21.19
CA LEU A 166 11.09 -15.74 20.36
C LEU A 166 11.45 -17.05 21.06
N TYR A 167 11.83 -17.01 22.34
CA TYR A 167 12.28 -18.17 23.12
C TYR A 167 13.47 -18.89 22.46
N LEU A 168 14.46 -18.12 21.98
CA LEU A 168 15.66 -18.62 21.31
C LEU A 168 16.92 -18.26 22.08
N SER A 169 18.05 -18.91 21.72
CA SER A 169 19.36 -18.45 22.17
C SER A 169 19.83 -17.25 21.33
N GLN A 170 20.66 -16.37 21.90
CA GLN A 170 21.25 -15.27 21.13
C GLN A 170 22.10 -15.77 19.94
N GLY A 171 22.75 -16.95 20.09
CA GLY A 171 23.47 -17.60 19.01
C GLY A 171 22.56 -17.97 17.84
N THR A 172 21.39 -18.54 18.15
CA THR A 172 20.37 -18.89 17.15
C THR A 172 19.86 -17.66 16.40
N VAL A 173 19.61 -16.55 17.11
CA VAL A 173 19.18 -15.29 16.47
C VAL A 173 20.27 -14.75 15.53
N ARG A 174 21.56 -14.80 15.92
CA ARG A 174 22.66 -14.39 15.04
C ARG A 174 22.73 -15.26 13.78
N ASN A 175 22.54 -16.56 13.92
CA ASN A 175 22.51 -17.48 12.78
C ASN A 175 21.35 -17.14 11.82
N TYR A 176 20.13 -16.87 12.36
CA TYR A 176 19.02 -16.39 11.53
C TYR A 176 19.35 -15.12 10.77
N ILE A 177 19.94 -14.12 11.46
CA ILE A 177 20.35 -12.87 10.81
C ILE A 177 21.35 -13.14 9.68
N SER A 178 22.37 -13.97 9.90
CA SER A 178 23.33 -14.34 8.85
C SER A 178 22.64 -14.98 7.64
N THR A 179 21.79 -15.98 7.88
CA THR A 179 21.03 -16.67 6.82
C THR A 179 20.12 -15.71 6.05
N ILE A 180 19.48 -14.76 6.76
CA ILE A 180 18.65 -13.72 6.14
C ILE A 180 19.49 -12.85 5.19
N LEU A 181 20.67 -12.39 5.64
CA LEU A 181 21.57 -11.57 4.81
C LEU A 181 21.99 -12.33 3.54
N ASP A 182 22.37 -13.61 3.70
CA ASP A 182 22.75 -14.47 2.57
C ASP A 182 21.59 -14.66 1.59
N LYS A 183 20.37 -14.99 2.09
CA LYS A 183 19.19 -15.20 1.25
C LYS A 183 18.75 -13.93 0.52
N LEU A 184 18.86 -12.79 1.17
CA LEU A 184 18.52 -11.50 0.56
C LEU A 184 19.66 -10.93 -0.29
N GLY A 185 20.87 -11.52 -0.29
CA GLY A 185 22.02 -11.03 -1.04
C GLY A 185 22.45 -9.63 -0.62
N VAL A 186 22.44 -9.33 0.69
CA VAL A 186 22.78 -8.01 1.25
C VAL A 186 23.89 -8.09 2.28
N GLY A 187 24.65 -7.00 2.44
CA GLY A 187 25.85 -6.98 3.28
C GLY A 187 25.58 -6.68 4.77
N ASN A 188 24.43 -6.12 5.11
CA ASN A 188 24.14 -5.71 6.48
C ASN A 188 22.63 -5.69 6.77
N ARG A 189 22.29 -5.60 8.07
CA ARG A 189 20.90 -5.64 8.53
C ARG A 189 20.07 -4.43 8.11
N ILE A 190 20.67 -3.28 7.85
CA ILE A 190 19.96 -2.08 7.37
C ILE A 190 19.49 -2.31 5.95
N GLU A 191 20.35 -2.83 5.08
CA GLU A 191 19.99 -3.22 3.72
C GLU A 191 18.92 -4.33 3.71
N ALA A 192 19.02 -5.30 4.62
CA ALA A 192 18.01 -6.35 4.76
C ALA A 192 16.63 -5.79 5.11
N ILE A 193 16.56 -4.84 6.06
CA ILE A 193 15.33 -4.16 6.46
C ILE A 193 14.76 -3.37 5.28
N SER A 194 15.61 -2.60 4.58
CA SER A 194 15.18 -1.83 3.41
C SER A 194 14.54 -2.73 2.36
N ARG A 195 15.26 -3.79 1.97
CA ARG A 195 14.78 -4.75 0.97
C ARG A 195 13.50 -5.47 1.38
N PHE A 196 13.39 -5.85 2.65
CA PHE A 196 12.21 -6.50 3.22
C PHE A 196 10.96 -5.60 3.16
N LYS A 197 11.14 -4.30 3.49
CA LYS A 197 10.08 -3.29 3.40
C LYS A 197 9.74 -2.94 1.96
N GLU A 198 10.74 -2.76 1.09
CA GLU A 198 10.55 -2.45 -0.33
C GLU A 198 9.75 -3.53 -1.05
N LYS A 199 10.00 -4.79 -0.71
CA LYS A 199 9.30 -5.95 -1.26
C LYS A 199 7.92 -6.21 -0.60
N GLY A 200 7.57 -5.47 0.45
CA GLY A 200 6.29 -5.65 1.17
C GLY A 200 6.15 -6.99 1.89
N TRP A 201 7.26 -7.61 2.27
CA TRP A 201 7.28 -8.89 3.01
C TRP A 201 7.05 -8.74 4.52
N ASN A 202 7.07 -7.50 5.04
CA ASN A 202 6.68 -7.18 6.40
C ASN A 202 5.15 -7.20 6.53
N LYS A 203 4.67 -7.85 7.59
CA LYS A 203 3.24 -7.87 7.96
C LYS A 203 2.83 -6.57 8.63
#